data_1ceceb2a5c9f3aa6b0567f0d5c6ac5ed
#
_entry.id   1ceceb2a5c9f3aa6b0567f0d5c6ac5ed
#
_cell.length_a   1.000
_cell.length_b   1.000
_cell.length_c   1.000
_cell.angle_alpha   90.00
_cell.angle_beta   90.00
_cell.angle_gamma   90.00
#
_symmetry.space_group_name_H-M   'P 1'
#
loop_
_entity.id
_entity.type
_entity.pdbx_description
1 polymer ?
#
loop_
_entity_poly.entity_id
_entity_poly.type
_entity_poly.pdbx_seq_one_letter_code
_entity_poly.pdbx_strand_id
1 'polypeptide(L)'
;MKKKIYIVLLCMMMILSLVGCSKSQKSNDANSNTNILDTSYDEILKSAKGTTVNFYGYGGNEVMNKWFDTYVIPQMKEKYDIKVKRVGMNIDDIMNKLLSEKQAKSKDGVMDVVWINGENFKTAKENNLLLGSFTEKLPNFNDYIDKTSETINTDFGTPVDGLEAPW
;
A
#
# COMPACT_ATOMS: atom_id res chain seq x y z
N MET A 1 16.86 14.12 59.62
CA MET A 1 16.94 15.16 58.59
C MET A 1 18.00 14.86 57.51
N LYS A 2 19.18 14.36 57.83
CA LYS A 2 20.23 14.07 56.85
C LYS A 2 19.87 13.06 55.75
N LYS A 3 19.10 11.98 56.05
CA LYS A 3 18.67 10.98 55.07
C LYS A 3 17.70 11.51 54.00
N LYS A 4 16.86 12.50 54.35
CA LYS A 4 15.91 13.10 53.36
C LYS A 4 16.64 14.03 52.37
N ILE A 5 17.74 14.66 52.80
CA ILE A 5 18.58 15.53 51.94
C ILE A 5 19.29 14.69 50.88
N TYR A 6 19.80 13.49 51.21
CA TYR A 6 20.47 12.61 50.25
C TYR A 6 19.52 12.07 49.16
N ILE A 7 18.25 11.81 49.51
CA ILE A 7 17.23 11.34 48.55
C ILE A 7 16.91 12.48 47.56
N VAL A 8 16.76 13.70 48.03
CA VAL A 8 16.50 14.86 47.14
C VAL A 8 17.70 15.17 46.26
N LEU A 9 18.92 15.03 46.75
CA LEU A 9 20.14 15.20 45.94
C LEU A 9 20.28 14.08 44.90
N LEU A 10 19.95 12.85 45.23
CA LEU A 10 19.99 11.71 44.31
C LEU A 10 18.95 11.85 43.18
N CYS A 11 17.72 12.31 43.49
CA CYS A 11 16.69 12.60 42.50
C CYS A 11 17.09 13.77 41.60
N MET A 12 17.78 14.77 42.11
CA MET A 12 18.22 15.92 41.29
C MET A 12 19.38 15.58 40.35
N MET A 13 20.24 14.61 40.70
CA MET A 13 21.28 14.11 39.78
C MET A 13 20.74 13.25 38.63
N MET A 14 19.58 12.59 38.77
CA MET A 14 18.97 11.81 37.68
C MET A 14 18.29 12.68 36.62
N ILE A 15 18.00 13.95 36.89
CA ILE A 15 17.33 14.84 35.94
C ILE A 15 18.33 15.53 34.98
N LEU A 16 19.63 15.56 35.31
CA LEU A 16 20.62 16.20 34.45
C LEU A 16 21.22 15.31 33.35
N SER A 17 20.85 14.04 33.25
CA SER A 17 21.41 13.14 32.24
C SER A 17 20.54 13.00 30.96
N LEU A 18 19.50 13.82 30.79
CA LEU A 18 18.59 13.77 29.61
C LEU A 18 18.88 14.85 28.56
N VAL A 19 20.02 15.58 28.66
CA VAL A 19 20.47 16.45 27.56
C VAL A 19 21.53 15.71 26.76
N GLY A 20 21.15 14.58 26.19
CA GLY A 20 21.89 13.92 25.13
C GLY A 20 21.50 14.56 23.80
N CYS A 21 22.45 15.27 23.17
CA CYS A 21 22.32 15.76 21.82
C CYS A 21 21.87 14.66 20.87
N SER A 22 20.57 14.61 20.58
CA SER A 22 20.07 13.95 19.39
C SER A 22 20.50 14.79 18.20
N LYS A 23 21.59 14.36 17.54
CA LYS A 23 21.87 14.77 16.17
C LYS A 23 20.69 14.33 15.33
N SER A 24 19.80 15.26 15.07
CA SER A 24 18.68 15.06 14.15
C SER A 24 19.28 14.69 12.80
N GLN A 25 19.31 13.39 12.53
CA GLN A 25 19.37 12.91 11.16
C GLN A 25 18.08 13.42 10.53
N LYS A 26 18.18 14.38 9.62
CA LYS A 26 17.10 14.77 8.74
C LYS A 26 16.73 13.52 7.92
N SER A 27 15.83 12.69 8.45
CA SER A 27 14.94 11.95 7.62
C SER A 27 14.14 13.01 6.87
N ASN A 28 14.23 13.03 5.57
CA ASN A 28 13.29 13.74 4.72
C ASN A 28 11.94 13.03 4.88
N ASP A 29 11.29 13.26 6.00
CA ASP A 29 9.85 13.10 6.12
C ASP A 29 9.25 14.21 5.25
N ALA A 30 9.14 13.91 3.98
CA ALA A 30 8.18 14.58 3.12
C ALA A 30 6.80 14.18 3.65
N ASN A 31 6.41 14.77 4.78
CA ASN A 31 5.04 14.76 5.27
C ASN A 31 4.23 15.75 4.41
N SER A 32 4.16 15.46 3.11
CA SER A 32 3.15 16.02 2.26
C SER A 32 1.94 15.11 2.41
N ASN A 33 0.89 15.57 3.07
CA ASN A 33 -0.47 15.05 2.99
C ASN A 33 -1.00 15.19 1.54
N THR A 34 -0.17 14.93 0.55
CA THR A 34 -0.57 14.94 -0.85
C THR A 34 -1.29 13.63 -1.07
N ASN A 35 -2.59 13.70 -1.30
CA ASN A 35 -3.36 12.54 -1.68
C ASN A 35 -2.73 11.97 -2.96
N ILE A 36 -2.29 10.73 -2.94
CA ILE A 36 -1.64 10.07 -4.09
C ILE A 36 -2.53 10.12 -5.34
N LEU A 37 -3.85 10.17 -5.16
CA LEU A 37 -4.81 10.29 -6.25
C LEU A 37 -4.78 11.67 -6.93
N ASP A 38 -4.20 12.69 -6.30
CA ASP A 38 -4.03 14.05 -6.86
C ASP A 38 -2.62 14.25 -7.47
N THR A 39 -1.73 13.28 -7.27
CA THR A 39 -0.33 13.32 -7.75
C THR A 39 -0.27 12.95 -9.24
N SER A 40 0.61 13.58 -10.00
CA SER A 40 0.82 13.23 -11.41
C SER A 40 1.47 11.85 -11.55
N TYR A 41 1.23 11.17 -12.68
CA TYR A 41 1.80 9.85 -12.94
C TYR A 41 3.34 9.86 -12.92
N ASP A 42 3.96 10.90 -13.47
CA ASP A 42 5.43 11.03 -13.49
C ASP A 42 6.02 11.19 -12.09
N GLU A 43 5.33 11.93 -11.21
CA GLU A 43 5.74 12.07 -9.82
C GLU A 43 5.56 10.75 -9.05
N ILE A 44 4.48 10.02 -9.33
CA ILE A 44 4.26 8.67 -8.77
C ILE A 44 5.39 7.73 -9.21
N LEU A 45 5.71 7.68 -10.51
CA LEU A 45 6.81 6.86 -11.03
C LEU A 45 8.15 7.20 -10.39
N LYS A 46 8.42 8.48 -10.20
CA LYS A 46 9.66 8.94 -9.58
C LYS A 46 9.76 8.52 -8.11
N SER A 47 8.65 8.62 -7.37
CA SER A 47 8.59 8.23 -5.95
C SER A 47 8.60 6.72 -5.74
N ALA A 48 8.13 5.96 -6.71
CA ALA A 48 8.07 4.49 -6.65
C ALA A 48 9.43 3.81 -6.84
N LYS A 49 10.44 4.50 -7.39
CA LYS A 49 11.77 3.91 -7.61
C LYS A 49 12.41 3.44 -6.31
N GLY A 50 12.95 2.23 -6.31
CA GLY A 50 13.60 1.62 -5.15
C GLY A 50 12.62 1.03 -4.12
N THR A 51 11.31 1.18 -4.33
CA THR A 51 10.29 0.67 -3.40
C THR A 51 10.00 -0.81 -3.57
N THR A 52 9.27 -1.36 -2.62
CA THR A 52 8.71 -2.72 -2.69
C THR A 52 7.20 -2.63 -2.74
N VAL A 53 6.59 -3.40 -3.65
CA VAL A 53 5.13 -3.56 -3.80
C VAL A 53 4.76 -4.99 -3.45
N ASN A 54 3.87 -5.16 -2.50
CA ASN A 54 3.33 -6.45 -2.08
C ASN A 54 2.04 -6.73 -2.88
N PHE A 55 2.11 -7.68 -3.80
CA PHE A 55 1.00 -8.13 -4.62
C PHE A 55 0.38 -9.38 -4.03
N TYR A 56 -0.86 -9.33 -3.66
CA TYR A 56 -1.62 -10.45 -3.10
C TYR A 56 -2.63 -10.99 -4.10
N GLY A 57 -2.69 -12.29 -4.24
CA GLY A 57 -3.62 -12.97 -5.12
C GLY A 57 -3.63 -14.47 -4.91
N TYR A 58 -4.51 -15.17 -5.65
CA TYR A 58 -4.62 -16.61 -5.57
C TYR A 58 -3.31 -17.31 -5.96
N GLY A 59 -2.79 -18.15 -5.07
CA GLY A 59 -1.51 -18.85 -5.26
C GLY A 59 -1.60 -20.21 -5.95
N GLY A 60 -2.80 -20.74 -6.23
CA GLY A 60 -2.99 -22.10 -6.73
C GLY A 60 -2.85 -22.28 -8.25
N ASN A 61 -2.58 -21.22 -9.02
CA ASN A 61 -2.37 -21.31 -10.46
C ASN A 61 -0.86 -21.26 -10.80
N GLU A 62 -0.26 -22.44 -11.01
CA GLU A 62 1.17 -22.56 -11.28
C GLU A 62 1.62 -21.83 -12.56
N VAL A 63 0.81 -21.83 -13.61
CA VAL A 63 1.11 -21.18 -14.89
C VAL A 63 1.17 -19.67 -14.69
N MET A 64 0.17 -19.11 -14.04
CA MET A 64 0.11 -17.69 -13.72
C MET A 64 1.25 -17.29 -12.77
N ASN A 65 1.50 -18.07 -11.74
CA ASN A 65 2.59 -17.85 -10.80
C ASN A 65 3.94 -17.80 -11.51
N LYS A 66 4.20 -18.78 -12.40
CA LYS A 66 5.43 -18.84 -13.17
C LYS A 66 5.59 -17.61 -14.07
N TRP A 67 4.53 -17.22 -14.81
CA TRP A 67 4.58 -16.03 -15.65
C TRP A 67 4.85 -14.77 -14.83
N PHE A 68 4.18 -14.63 -13.71
CA PHE A 68 4.38 -13.48 -12.82
C PHE A 68 5.81 -13.41 -12.31
N ASP A 69 6.35 -14.54 -11.82
CA ASP A 69 7.68 -14.63 -11.22
C ASP A 69 8.81 -14.49 -12.26
N THR A 70 8.60 -15.00 -13.49
CA THR A 70 9.66 -15.01 -14.53
C THR A 70 9.57 -13.85 -15.50
N TYR A 71 8.44 -13.16 -15.59
CA TYR A 71 8.26 -12.05 -16.50
C TYR A 71 7.89 -10.75 -15.79
N VAL A 72 6.77 -10.71 -15.03
CA VAL A 72 6.27 -9.45 -14.44
C VAL A 72 7.27 -8.89 -13.43
N ILE A 73 7.71 -9.69 -12.47
CA ILE A 73 8.64 -9.23 -11.42
C ILE A 73 9.95 -8.70 -12.01
N PRO A 74 10.65 -9.41 -12.93
CA PRO A 74 11.83 -8.89 -13.58
C PRO A 74 11.60 -7.59 -14.35
N GLN A 75 10.49 -7.51 -15.12
CA GLN A 75 10.16 -6.30 -15.89
C GLN A 75 9.90 -5.09 -14.99
N MET A 76 9.22 -5.26 -13.87
CA MET A 76 8.99 -4.19 -12.90
C MET A 76 10.30 -3.70 -12.29
N LYS A 77 11.22 -4.62 -11.99
CA LYS A 77 12.54 -4.25 -11.48
C LYS A 77 13.38 -3.53 -12.53
N GLU A 78 13.44 -4.06 -13.76
CA GLU A 78 14.27 -3.52 -14.84
C GLU A 78 13.78 -2.14 -15.31
N LYS A 79 12.47 -2.00 -15.56
CA LYS A 79 11.91 -0.78 -16.16
C LYS A 79 11.66 0.34 -15.15
N TYR A 80 11.25 -0.02 -13.94
CA TYR A 80 10.75 0.94 -12.97
C TYR A 80 11.55 0.97 -11.67
N ASP A 81 12.52 0.07 -11.51
CA ASP A 81 13.25 -0.14 -10.25
C ASP A 81 12.33 -0.44 -9.05
N ILE A 82 11.21 -1.13 -9.31
CA ILE A 82 10.25 -1.56 -8.30
C ILE A 82 10.47 -3.04 -8.00
N LYS A 83 10.59 -3.39 -6.72
CA LYS A 83 10.64 -4.79 -6.27
C LYS A 83 9.22 -5.27 -5.99
N VAL A 84 8.69 -6.14 -6.83
CA VAL A 84 7.38 -6.77 -6.56
C VAL A 84 7.58 -8.05 -5.75
N LYS A 85 6.81 -8.18 -4.66
CA LYS A 85 6.72 -9.37 -3.83
C LYS A 85 5.34 -9.98 -4.01
N ARG A 86 5.26 -11.08 -4.76
CA ARG A 86 4.03 -11.85 -4.91
C ARG A 86 3.77 -12.72 -3.68
N VAL A 87 2.57 -12.63 -3.14
CA VAL A 87 2.10 -13.41 -1.99
C VAL A 87 0.84 -14.17 -2.39
N GLY A 88 0.96 -15.51 -2.45
CA GLY A 88 -0.21 -16.37 -2.65
C GLY A 88 -1.05 -16.45 -1.38
N MET A 89 -2.33 -16.10 -1.48
CA MET A 89 -3.27 -16.13 -0.35
C MET A 89 -4.66 -16.42 -0.85
N ASN A 90 -5.46 -17.13 -0.06
CA ASN A 90 -6.87 -17.36 -0.37
C ASN A 90 -7.65 -16.05 -0.24
N ILE A 91 -8.72 -15.92 -1.03
CA ILE A 91 -9.47 -14.66 -1.08
C ILE A 91 -10.12 -14.31 0.26
N ASP A 92 -10.63 -15.29 0.99
CA ASP A 92 -11.23 -15.06 2.31
C ASP A 92 -10.20 -14.49 3.31
N ASP A 93 -8.96 -14.98 3.25
CA ASP A 93 -7.87 -14.49 4.09
C ASP A 93 -7.46 -13.06 3.69
N ILE A 94 -7.45 -12.75 2.38
CA ILE A 94 -7.21 -11.39 1.88
C ILE A 94 -8.29 -10.45 2.42
N MET A 95 -9.56 -10.78 2.23
CA MET A 95 -10.68 -9.95 2.65
C MET A 95 -10.72 -9.74 4.17
N ASN A 96 -10.51 -10.80 4.95
CA ASN A 96 -10.43 -10.72 6.41
C ASN A 96 -9.30 -9.82 6.87
N LYS A 97 -8.15 -9.88 6.20
CA LYS A 97 -7.00 -9.04 6.53
C LYS A 97 -7.27 -7.57 6.23
N LEU A 98 -7.81 -7.25 5.05
CA LEU A 98 -8.19 -5.87 4.69
C LEU A 98 -9.20 -5.29 5.70
N LEU A 99 -10.23 -6.06 6.07
CA LEU A 99 -11.23 -5.66 7.06
C LEU A 99 -10.58 -5.41 8.43
N SER A 100 -9.68 -6.29 8.86
CA SER A 100 -8.99 -6.17 10.14
C SER A 100 -8.08 -4.94 10.20
N GLU A 101 -7.33 -4.66 9.13
CA GLU A 101 -6.48 -3.47 9.02
C GLU A 101 -7.33 -2.18 9.07
N LYS A 102 -8.46 -2.18 8.39
CA LYS A 102 -9.40 -1.06 8.45
C LYS A 102 -9.98 -0.84 9.85
N GLN A 103 -10.44 -1.91 10.50
CA GLN A 103 -10.98 -1.83 11.86
C GLN A 103 -9.93 -1.34 12.86
N ALA A 104 -8.69 -1.77 12.70
CA ALA A 104 -7.55 -1.32 13.50
C ALA A 104 -7.12 0.13 13.17
N LYS A 105 -7.72 0.76 12.14
CA LYS A 105 -7.31 2.07 11.61
C LYS A 105 -5.80 2.11 11.30
N SER A 106 -5.29 1.00 10.76
CA SER A 106 -3.89 0.90 10.37
C SER A 106 -3.57 1.99 9.34
N LYS A 107 -2.47 2.72 9.57
CA LYS A 107 -1.98 3.72 8.62
C LYS A 107 -1.14 3.08 7.53
N ASP A 108 -0.50 1.96 7.86
CA ASP A 108 0.38 1.22 6.97
C ASP A 108 -0.19 -0.19 6.81
N GLY A 109 -0.91 -0.42 5.72
CA GLY A 109 -1.38 -1.75 5.32
C GLY A 109 -0.22 -2.59 4.79
N VAL A 110 -0.39 -3.91 4.78
CA VAL A 110 0.62 -4.81 4.21
C VAL A 110 0.36 -5.18 2.76
N MET A 111 -0.84 -4.86 2.25
CA MET A 111 -1.26 -5.16 0.88
C MET A 111 -1.26 -3.88 0.06
N ASP A 112 -0.37 -3.81 -0.93
CA ASP A 112 -0.32 -2.66 -1.84
C ASP A 112 -1.21 -2.87 -3.06
N VAL A 113 -1.22 -4.09 -3.59
CA VAL A 113 -2.06 -4.51 -4.71
C VAL A 113 -2.70 -5.85 -4.40
N VAL A 114 -4.00 -5.97 -4.68
CA VAL A 114 -4.75 -7.21 -4.52
C VAL A 114 -5.41 -7.60 -5.83
N TRP A 115 -5.36 -8.88 -6.17
CA TRP A 115 -6.13 -9.44 -7.28
C TRP A 115 -7.42 -10.02 -6.74
N ILE A 116 -8.51 -9.31 -7.01
CA ILE A 116 -9.87 -9.69 -6.61
C ILE A 116 -10.81 -9.51 -7.81
N ASN A 117 -11.98 -10.14 -7.74
CA ASN A 117 -13.03 -9.99 -8.73
C ASN A 117 -14.40 -10.31 -8.13
N GLY A 118 -15.47 -10.00 -8.87
CA GLY A 118 -16.83 -10.39 -8.57
C GLY A 118 -17.31 -9.94 -7.19
N GLU A 119 -17.84 -10.89 -6.42
CA GLU A 119 -18.38 -10.62 -5.10
C GLU A 119 -17.34 -10.03 -4.12
N ASN A 120 -16.08 -10.38 -4.31
CA ASN A 120 -15.00 -9.88 -3.46
C ASN A 120 -14.70 -8.41 -3.76
N PHE A 121 -14.70 -8.02 -5.05
CA PHE A 121 -14.61 -6.61 -5.44
C PHE A 121 -15.79 -5.81 -4.88
N LYS A 122 -17.02 -6.31 -5.05
CA LYS A 122 -18.22 -5.69 -4.48
C LYS A 122 -18.08 -5.48 -2.98
N THR A 123 -17.70 -6.55 -2.25
CA THR A 123 -17.51 -6.49 -0.80
C THR A 123 -16.43 -5.48 -0.40
N ALA A 124 -15.30 -5.45 -1.10
CA ALA A 124 -14.23 -4.50 -0.84
C ALA A 124 -14.68 -3.05 -1.07
N LYS A 125 -15.43 -2.80 -2.14
CA LYS A 125 -16.00 -1.49 -2.47
C LYS A 125 -17.01 -1.03 -1.42
N GLU A 126 -18.00 -1.86 -1.08
CA GLU A 126 -19.05 -1.54 -0.09
C GLU A 126 -18.48 -1.26 1.29
N ASN A 127 -17.40 -1.94 1.65
CA ASN A 127 -16.70 -1.73 2.92
C ASN A 127 -15.61 -0.63 2.85
N ASN A 128 -15.45 0.06 1.72
CA ASN A 128 -14.42 1.08 1.50
C ASN A 128 -13.01 0.59 1.84
N LEU A 129 -12.63 -0.58 1.34
CA LEU A 129 -11.30 -1.18 1.56
C LEU A 129 -10.29 -0.79 0.49
N LEU A 130 -10.75 -0.14 -0.59
CA LEU A 130 -9.94 0.24 -1.74
C LEU A 130 -9.47 1.68 -1.61
N LEU A 131 -8.33 2.00 -2.23
CA LEU A 131 -7.69 3.31 -2.16
C LEU A 131 -8.58 4.45 -2.68
N GLY A 132 -9.31 4.20 -3.75
CA GLY A 132 -10.11 5.20 -4.46
C GLY A 132 -9.95 5.05 -5.97
N SER A 133 -10.64 5.90 -6.75
CA SER A 133 -10.59 5.87 -8.21
C SER A 133 -9.20 6.25 -8.72
N PHE A 134 -8.51 5.31 -9.38
CA PHE A 134 -7.13 5.49 -9.85
C PHE A 134 -6.93 5.21 -11.34
N THR A 135 -7.86 4.51 -12.00
CA THR A 135 -7.63 3.97 -13.37
C THR A 135 -7.38 5.07 -14.39
N GLU A 136 -8.05 6.21 -14.28
CA GLU A 136 -7.85 7.34 -15.19
C GLU A 136 -6.47 8.01 -15.05
N LYS A 137 -5.75 7.71 -13.96
CA LYS A 137 -4.36 8.14 -13.77
C LYS A 137 -3.36 7.28 -14.51
N LEU A 138 -3.78 6.13 -15.02
CA LEU A 138 -2.92 5.18 -15.73
C LEU A 138 -2.88 5.54 -17.22
N PRO A 139 -1.72 5.92 -17.79
CA PRO A 139 -1.61 6.23 -19.22
C PRO A 139 -2.10 5.09 -20.11
N ASN A 140 -1.68 3.85 -19.82
CA ASN A 140 -2.11 2.68 -20.58
C ASN A 140 -3.62 2.43 -20.53
N PHE A 141 -4.29 2.74 -19.41
CA PHE A 141 -5.73 2.66 -19.32
C PHE A 141 -6.39 3.67 -20.27
N ASN A 142 -5.85 4.88 -20.32
CA ASN A 142 -6.37 5.93 -21.17
C ASN A 142 -6.14 5.67 -22.67
N ASP A 143 -4.99 5.07 -23.02
CA ASP A 143 -4.55 4.90 -24.41
C ASP A 143 -5.10 3.60 -25.03
N TYR A 144 -5.31 2.54 -24.27
CA TYR A 144 -5.56 1.19 -24.81
C TYR A 144 -6.86 0.54 -24.35
N ILE A 145 -7.58 1.10 -23.36
CA ILE A 145 -8.80 0.49 -22.83
C ILE A 145 -10.04 1.16 -23.44
N ASP A 146 -10.93 0.34 -23.99
CA ASP A 146 -12.26 0.79 -24.44
C ASP A 146 -13.15 1.10 -23.23
N LYS A 147 -13.18 2.35 -22.84
CA LYS A 147 -13.96 2.86 -21.68
C LYS A 147 -15.48 2.81 -21.91
N THR A 148 -15.94 2.46 -23.12
CA THR A 148 -17.37 2.30 -23.41
C THR A 148 -17.86 0.88 -23.15
N SER A 149 -16.93 -0.07 -22.99
CA SER A 149 -17.23 -1.47 -22.75
C SER A 149 -17.84 -1.70 -21.37
N GLU A 150 -18.99 -2.36 -21.33
CA GLU A 150 -19.65 -2.73 -20.07
C GLU A 150 -18.76 -3.63 -19.22
N THR A 151 -18.00 -4.54 -19.84
CA THR A 151 -17.07 -5.45 -19.14
C THR A 151 -15.90 -4.75 -18.47
N ILE A 152 -15.60 -3.51 -18.86
CA ILE A 152 -14.58 -2.66 -18.22
C ILE A 152 -15.21 -1.83 -17.10
N ASN A 153 -16.47 -1.48 -17.24
CA ASN A 153 -17.17 -0.57 -16.32
C ASN A 153 -17.91 -1.29 -15.19
N THR A 154 -18.07 -2.62 -15.30
CA THR A 154 -18.75 -3.43 -14.29
C THR A 154 -17.97 -4.73 -14.01
N ASP A 155 -17.86 -5.11 -12.75
CA ASP A 155 -17.44 -6.44 -12.33
C ASP A 155 -18.61 -7.16 -11.66
N PHE A 156 -19.08 -8.25 -12.24
CA PHE A 156 -20.28 -8.98 -11.82
C PHE A 156 -21.48 -8.06 -11.54
N GLY A 157 -21.73 -7.08 -12.44
CA GLY A 157 -22.81 -6.13 -12.33
C GLY A 157 -22.60 -5.01 -11.30
N THR A 158 -21.44 -4.95 -10.65
CA THR A 158 -21.06 -3.87 -9.75
C THR A 158 -20.26 -2.83 -10.54
N PRO A 159 -20.66 -1.54 -10.57
CA PRO A 159 -19.89 -0.49 -11.21
C PRO A 159 -18.46 -0.43 -10.65
N VAL A 160 -17.47 -0.38 -11.53
CA VAL A 160 -16.04 -0.36 -11.14
C VAL A 160 -15.64 1.00 -10.58
N ASP A 161 -16.19 2.09 -11.12
CA ASP A 161 -15.94 3.49 -10.68
C ASP A 161 -14.44 3.84 -10.59
N GLY A 162 -13.63 3.21 -11.42
CA GLY A 162 -12.17 3.42 -11.44
C GLY A 162 -11.39 2.83 -10.28
N LEU A 163 -12.02 2.00 -9.44
CA LEU A 163 -11.41 1.37 -8.26
C LEU A 163 -10.65 0.09 -8.60
N GLU A 164 -10.86 -0.44 -9.79
CA GLU A 164 -10.26 -1.67 -10.31
C GLU A 164 -9.74 -1.43 -11.72
N ALA A 165 -8.58 -1.98 -12.03
CA ALA A 165 -8.03 -2.01 -13.38
C ALA A 165 -8.28 -3.39 -13.99
N PRO A 166 -8.62 -3.47 -15.31
CA PRO A 166 -8.77 -4.75 -15.97
C PRO A 166 -7.43 -5.48 -16.02
N TRP A 167 -7.52 -6.78 -15.95
CA TRP A 167 -6.38 -7.68 -16.00
C TRP A 167 -6.23 -8.30 -17.40
#